data_d24e977e34924cf28a6f6354aea70f67
#
_entry.id   d24e977e34924cf28a6f6354aea70f67
#
_cell.length_a   1.000
_cell.length_b   1.000
_cell.length_c   1.000
_cell.angle_alpha   90.00
_cell.angle_beta   90.00
_cell.angle_gamma   90.00
#
_symmetry.space_group_name_H-M   'P 1'
#
loop_
_entity.id
_entity.type
_entity.pdbx_description
1 polymer ?
#
loop_
_entity_poly.entity_id
_entity_poly.type
_entity_poly.pdbx_seq_one_letter_code
_entity_poly.pdbx_strand_id
1 'polypeptide(L)'
;MAEAHHLEHDETFFSSAPPRVQLTNAFAESFNNAVATARTCYSSRVITSDDVGKTEKSRDQRDRIAESIYAAGHHTTIQHATFQFVLENVSRQFLWSFLHAHPFYNSEQVSQRYVSVKPDRVLIPNLPEHAAKIYRKTVEDQMDCYTALVELLNPPASKAYFTIFSARQKKADQYAGALKKKAQEVARYALPIATFAHLYHTVSGLTLHRYNRLCRILDVPKETEYIIGLMIDEVNRHDPLFFKSVEDPIPLEETHEFRALEEYNRLQVCSSRRQFVERFDEELAGGFSRLIGFKTDAESLVARSVRTMLGMLPDELSDADAIALVLDPAKNNYLSGALNLTSLGKLSRAMNHPHFTFQKKLSHSADSQDQRHRMAPGSRPILHCHYSGGEPDVVVPALMKESEEAYDLFMETMQTTWNAIDQLLDLGVAAEEALYLLPNAFPIRFEESGDLSAFHHKWTTRLCYNAQEEIWGASLDEVRQVRQVHPTLGQYLEPPCGVRLRAGQKPYCPEGDRYCGVPVWKLSMDEYERVI
;
A
#
# COMPACT_ATOMS: atom_id res chain seq x y z
N MET A 1 -15.23 3.17 -39.01
CA MET A 1 -14.34 2.30 -38.23
C MET A 1 -13.75 3.23 -37.19
N ALA A 2 -14.14 3.07 -35.93
CA ALA A 2 -13.49 3.79 -34.86
C ALA A 2 -12.08 3.21 -34.75
N GLU A 3 -11.06 4.04 -34.88
CA GLU A 3 -9.68 3.66 -34.61
C GLU A 3 -9.58 3.13 -33.17
N ALA A 4 -8.91 2.01 -33.01
CA ALA A 4 -8.65 1.47 -31.69
C ALA A 4 -7.86 2.51 -30.91
N HIS A 5 -8.29 2.77 -29.70
CA HIS A 5 -7.61 3.69 -28.78
C HIS A 5 -6.25 3.09 -28.43
N HIS A 6 -5.20 3.59 -29.03
CA HIS A 6 -3.82 3.21 -28.71
C HIS A 6 -3.19 4.34 -27.91
N LEU A 7 -2.85 4.05 -26.65
CA LEU A 7 -1.89 4.88 -25.93
C LEU A 7 -0.54 4.73 -26.61
N GLU A 8 0.19 5.82 -26.79
CA GLU A 8 1.55 5.76 -27.31
C GLU A 8 2.43 5.05 -26.29
N HIS A 9 3.03 3.92 -26.69
CA HIS A 9 3.98 3.18 -25.89
C HIS A 9 5.37 3.72 -26.16
N ASP A 10 5.81 4.69 -25.36
CA ASP A 10 7.15 5.22 -25.47
C ASP A 10 8.17 4.27 -24.80
N GLU A 11 8.52 3.18 -25.51
CA GLU A 11 9.60 2.28 -25.06
C GLU A 11 10.94 3.01 -24.96
N THR A 12 11.11 4.16 -25.61
CA THR A 12 12.37 4.93 -25.57
C THR A 12 12.63 5.53 -24.20
N PHE A 13 11.64 5.59 -23.31
CA PHE A 13 11.82 5.99 -21.91
C PHE A 13 12.75 5.05 -21.13
N PHE A 14 12.81 3.75 -21.50
CA PHE A 14 13.56 2.75 -20.75
C PHE A 14 14.90 2.42 -21.42
N SER A 15 16.00 2.62 -20.71
CA SER A 15 17.32 2.08 -21.06
C SER A 15 17.56 0.69 -20.44
N SER A 16 16.77 0.29 -19.43
CA SER A 16 16.70 -1.07 -18.89
C SER A 16 15.61 -1.90 -19.59
N ALA A 17 15.40 -3.15 -19.15
CA ALA A 17 14.28 -3.94 -19.63
C ALA A 17 12.95 -3.22 -19.33
N PRO A 18 12.08 -2.99 -20.34
CA PRO A 18 10.81 -2.31 -20.12
C PRO A 18 9.84 -3.17 -19.33
N PRO A 19 8.80 -2.57 -18.74
CA PRO A 19 7.69 -3.30 -18.13
C PRO A 19 7.00 -4.24 -19.12
N ARG A 20 6.46 -5.34 -18.61
CA ARG A 20 5.65 -6.30 -19.36
C ARG A 20 4.32 -6.50 -18.68
N VAL A 21 3.27 -6.62 -19.46
CA VAL A 21 1.91 -6.90 -19.01
C VAL A 21 1.35 -8.08 -19.79
N GLN A 22 0.68 -8.98 -19.09
CA GLN A 22 -0.03 -10.10 -19.67
C GLN A 22 -1.41 -10.22 -19.03
N LEU A 23 -2.47 -10.25 -19.82
CA LEU A 23 -3.81 -10.62 -19.37
C LEU A 23 -3.86 -12.14 -19.18
N THR A 24 -4.04 -12.60 -17.95
CA THR A 24 -4.06 -14.04 -17.62
C THR A 24 -5.47 -14.60 -17.51
N ASN A 25 -6.44 -13.79 -17.08
CA ASN A 25 -7.84 -14.20 -16.94
C ASN A 25 -8.78 -13.01 -17.20
N ALA A 26 -9.88 -13.28 -17.91
CA ALA A 26 -11.01 -12.39 -18.10
C ALA A 26 -12.27 -13.20 -18.45
N PHE A 27 -13.46 -12.60 -18.36
CA PHE A 27 -14.66 -13.18 -18.93
C PHE A 27 -14.59 -13.16 -20.47
N ALA A 28 -15.08 -14.20 -21.12
CA ALA A 28 -14.97 -14.37 -22.57
C ALA A 28 -15.56 -13.19 -23.38
N GLU A 29 -16.64 -12.58 -22.93
CA GLU A 29 -17.35 -11.48 -23.58
C GLU A 29 -17.62 -10.37 -22.56
N SER A 30 -16.55 -9.72 -22.10
CA SER A 30 -16.60 -8.74 -21.00
C SER A 30 -17.54 -7.56 -21.30
N PHE A 31 -17.52 -7.03 -22.52
CA PHE A 31 -18.40 -5.94 -22.94
C PHE A 31 -19.87 -6.38 -23.01
N ASN A 32 -20.15 -7.48 -23.68
CA ASN A 32 -21.50 -8.03 -23.78
C ASN A 32 -22.08 -8.35 -22.41
N ASN A 33 -21.25 -8.93 -21.52
CA ASN A 33 -21.65 -9.24 -20.15
C ASN A 33 -22.02 -7.98 -19.36
N ALA A 34 -21.24 -6.91 -19.43
CA ALA A 34 -21.54 -5.64 -18.77
C ALA A 34 -22.90 -5.07 -19.23
N VAL A 35 -23.18 -5.07 -20.55
CA VAL A 35 -24.46 -4.60 -21.07
C VAL A 35 -25.62 -5.53 -20.72
N ALA A 36 -25.40 -6.84 -20.71
CA ALA A 36 -26.43 -7.82 -20.32
C ALA A 36 -26.86 -7.61 -18.86
N THR A 37 -25.90 -7.35 -17.94
CA THR A 37 -26.22 -7.04 -16.55
C THR A 37 -27.06 -5.77 -16.42
N ALA A 38 -26.74 -4.72 -17.18
CA ALA A 38 -27.53 -3.49 -17.21
C ALA A 38 -28.97 -3.75 -17.68
N ARG A 39 -29.14 -4.50 -18.75
CA ARG A 39 -30.47 -4.84 -19.28
C ARG A 39 -31.29 -5.72 -18.35
N THR A 40 -30.65 -6.57 -17.58
CA THR A 40 -31.33 -7.45 -16.61
C THR A 40 -32.11 -6.65 -15.56
N CYS A 41 -31.65 -5.46 -15.16
CA CYS A 41 -32.36 -4.57 -14.23
C CYS A 41 -33.73 -4.11 -14.74
N TYR A 42 -33.95 -4.13 -16.06
CA TYR A 42 -35.18 -3.67 -16.70
C TYR A 42 -35.94 -4.81 -17.42
N SER A 43 -35.65 -6.05 -17.05
CA SER A 43 -36.24 -7.23 -17.69
C SER A 43 -36.91 -8.14 -16.68
N SER A 44 -38.00 -8.79 -17.04
CA SER A 44 -38.65 -9.83 -16.23
C SER A 44 -37.91 -11.17 -16.26
N ARG A 45 -36.84 -11.29 -17.05
CA ARG A 45 -35.94 -12.46 -17.09
C ARG A 45 -34.48 -12.02 -17.09
N VAL A 46 -33.59 -12.93 -16.76
CA VAL A 46 -32.15 -12.69 -16.89
C VAL A 46 -31.79 -12.52 -18.38
N ILE A 47 -31.05 -11.49 -18.70
CA ILE A 47 -30.44 -11.23 -20.00
C ILE A 47 -29.02 -11.75 -20.02
N THR A 48 -28.65 -12.53 -21.02
CA THR A 48 -27.31 -13.11 -21.16
C THR A 48 -26.47 -12.35 -22.20
N SER A 49 -25.15 -12.62 -22.24
CA SER A 49 -24.25 -12.08 -23.26
C SER A 49 -24.74 -12.40 -24.68
N ASP A 50 -25.25 -13.62 -24.90
CA ASP A 50 -25.83 -14.05 -26.18
C ASP A 50 -27.03 -13.19 -26.60
N ASP A 51 -27.91 -12.82 -25.66
CA ASP A 51 -29.09 -12.01 -25.94
C ASP A 51 -28.74 -10.61 -26.49
N VAL A 52 -27.58 -10.08 -26.14
CA VAL A 52 -27.14 -8.73 -26.55
C VAL A 52 -26.23 -8.74 -27.79
N GLY A 53 -25.60 -9.87 -28.11
CA GLY A 53 -24.61 -10.00 -29.20
C GLY A 53 -25.11 -10.73 -30.44
N LYS A 54 -26.25 -11.46 -30.38
CA LYS A 54 -26.66 -12.48 -31.36
C LYS A 54 -27.10 -11.94 -32.74
N THR A 55 -27.81 -10.83 -32.77
CA THR A 55 -28.32 -10.22 -34.02
C THR A 55 -27.79 -8.81 -34.21
N GLU A 56 -27.79 -8.32 -35.47
CA GLU A 56 -27.41 -6.93 -35.74
C GLU A 56 -28.23 -5.93 -34.93
N LYS A 57 -29.54 -6.08 -34.89
CA LYS A 57 -30.44 -5.25 -34.08
C LYS A 57 -30.09 -5.29 -32.60
N SER A 58 -29.70 -6.46 -32.06
CA SER A 58 -29.30 -6.58 -30.63
C SER A 58 -27.96 -5.93 -30.39
N ARG A 59 -27.00 -5.96 -31.32
CA ARG A 59 -25.72 -5.27 -31.25
C ARG A 59 -25.88 -3.75 -31.27
N ASP A 60 -26.71 -3.21 -32.18
CA ASP A 60 -26.99 -1.77 -32.22
C ASP A 60 -27.66 -1.27 -30.92
N GLN A 61 -28.57 -2.09 -30.38
CA GLN A 61 -29.18 -1.78 -29.09
C GLN A 61 -28.16 -1.84 -27.94
N ARG A 62 -27.26 -2.83 -27.94
CA ARG A 62 -26.17 -2.97 -26.97
C ARG A 62 -25.29 -1.73 -26.97
N ASP A 63 -24.82 -1.29 -28.14
CA ASP A 63 -23.90 -0.16 -28.27
C ASP A 63 -24.55 1.14 -27.78
N ARG A 64 -25.82 1.41 -28.16
CA ARG A 64 -26.58 2.56 -27.66
C ARG A 64 -26.80 2.53 -26.15
N ILE A 65 -27.03 1.36 -25.55
CA ILE A 65 -27.18 1.22 -24.11
C ILE A 65 -25.84 1.49 -23.41
N ALA A 66 -24.76 0.94 -23.95
CA ALA A 66 -23.41 1.16 -23.39
C ALA A 66 -23.04 2.65 -23.37
N GLU A 67 -23.24 3.36 -24.47
CA GLU A 67 -23.02 4.81 -24.58
C GLU A 67 -23.90 5.59 -23.58
N SER A 68 -25.18 5.25 -23.49
CA SER A 68 -26.11 5.89 -22.55
C SER A 68 -25.73 5.67 -21.10
N ILE A 69 -25.33 4.45 -20.73
CA ILE A 69 -24.88 4.09 -19.38
C ILE A 69 -23.61 4.86 -19.02
N TYR A 70 -22.65 4.91 -19.95
CA TYR A 70 -21.41 5.62 -19.75
C TYR A 70 -21.64 7.12 -19.56
N ALA A 71 -22.36 7.75 -20.49
CA ALA A 71 -22.67 9.18 -20.44
C ALA A 71 -23.49 9.60 -19.21
N ALA A 72 -24.40 8.72 -18.75
CA ALA A 72 -25.25 8.98 -17.57
C ALA A 72 -24.54 8.68 -16.21
N GLY A 73 -23.32 8.16 -16.22
CA GLY A 73 -22.60 7.80 -15.02
C GLY A 73 -23.10 6.54 -14.30
N HIS A 74 -23.91 5.69 -14.98
CA HIS A 74 -24.40 4.43 -14.41
C HIS A 74 -23.35 3.31 -14.54
N HIS A 75 -22.16 3.54 -13.99
CA HIS A 75 -20.97 2.73 -14.23
C HIS A 75 -20.94 1.40 -13.47
N THR A 76 -21.89 1.12 -12.57
CA THR A 76 -21.90 -0.11 -11.75
C THR A 76 -21.92 -1.39 -12.61
N THR A 77 -22.52 -1.34 -13.80
CA THR A 77 -22.60 -2.48 -14.72
C THR A 77 -21.22 -2.83 -15.30
N ILE A 78 -20.35 -1.85 -15.52
CA ILE A 78 -18.99 -2.05 -16.02
C ILE A 78 -18.12 -2.79 -14.99
N GLN A 79 -18.48 -2.76 -13.71
CA GLN A 79 -17.79 -3.51 -12.66
C GLN A 79 -17.93 -5.04 -12.81
N HIS A 80 -18.94 -5.52 -13.57
CA HIS A 80 -19.11 -6.95 -13.84
C HIS A 80 -18.06 -7.51 -14.80
N ALA A 81 -17.38 -6.67 -15.57
CA ALA A 81 -16.16 -7.08 -16.26
C ALA A 81 -15.01 -7.15 -15.25
N THR A 82 -14.25 -8.23 -15.29
CA THR A 82 -13.09 -8.43 -14.42
C THR A 82 -11.91 -8.94 -15.21
N PHE A 83 -10.75 -8.34 -14.97
CA PHE A 83 -9.51 -8.61 -15.66
C PHE A 83 -8.41 -8.92 -14.66
N GLN A 84 -7.64 -9.97 -14.90
CA GLN A 84 -6.48 -10.31 -14.09
C GLN A 84 -5.22 -10.25 -14.95
N PHE A 85 -4.26 -9.45 -14.50
CA PHE A 85 -2.99 -9.25 -15.17
C PHE A 85 -1.82 -9.80 -14.35
N VAL A 86 -0.74 -10.16 -15.04
CA VAL A 86 0.60 -10.25 -14.50
C VAL A 86 1.38 -9.06 -15.03
N LEU A 87 2.00 -8.31 -14.12
CA LEU A 87 2.90 -7.21 -14.44
C LEU A 87 4.31 -7.60 -14.00
N GLU A 88 5.32 -7.35 -14.87
CA GLU A 88 6.72 -7.62 -14.61
C GLU A 88 7.59 -6.41 -14.95
N ASN A 89 8.77 -6.31 -14.34
CA ASN A 89 9.73 -5.23 -14.52
C ASN A 89 9.15 -3.83 -14.23
N VAL A 90 8.19 -3.75 -13.32
CA VAL A 90 7.64 -2.47 -12.85
C VAL A 90 8.45 -1.96 -11.66
N SER A 91 8.65 -0.64 -11.55
CA SER A 91 9.39 -0.08 -10.41
C SER A 91 8.59 -0.17 -9.10
N ARG A 92 9.29 -0.13 -7.97
CA ARG A 92 8.63 0.00 -6.65
C ARG A 92 7.91 1.33 -6.52
N GLN A 93 8.42 2.38 -7.15
CA GLN A 93 7.79 3.69 -7.16
C GLN A 93 6.46 3.66 -7.90
N PHE A 94 6.41 3.03 -9.08
CA PHE A 94 5.13 2.82 -9.78
C PHE A 94 4.14 2.08 -8.90
N LEU A 95 4.55 0.96 -8.29
CA LEU A 95 3.64 0.18 -7.44
C LEU A 95 3.13 0.98 -6.25
N TRP A 96 3.99 1.76 -5.62
CA TRP A 96 3.60 2.59 -4.49
C TRP A 96 2.58 3.64 -4.91
N SER A 97 2.84 4.41 -5.95
CA SER A 97 1.94 5.44 -6.47
C SER A 97 0.63 4.84 -7.00
N PHE A 98 0.73 3.79 -7.82
CA PHE A 98 -0.39 3.14 -8.49
C PHE A 98 -1.38 2.47 -7.53
N LEU A 99 -0.87 1.72 -6.54
CA LEU A 99 -1.72 1.00 -5.59
C LEU A 99 -2.38 1.92 -4.54
N HIS A 100 -1.89 3.13 -4.33
CA HIS A 100 -2.54 4.13 -3.49
C HIS A 100 -3.67 4.89 -4.21
N ALA A 101 -3.66 4.92 -5.54
CA ALA A 101 -4.62 5.69 -6.32
C ALA A 101 -6.05 5.14 -6.24
N HIS A 102 -6.23 3.84 -5.97
CA HIS A 102 -7.55 3.21 -6.00
C HIS A 102 -7.68 2.00 -5.07
N PRO A 103 -8.68 1.93 -4.17
CA PRO A 103 -8.80 0.84 -3.19
C PRO A 103 -9.40 -0.46 -3.74
N PHE A 104 -10.04 -0.43 -4.93
CA PHE A 104 -10.82 -1.56 -5.47
C PHE A 104 -10.01 -2.43 -6.44
N TYR A 105 -9.00 -3.11 -5.91
CA TYR A 105 -8.18 -4.08 -6.63
C TYR A 105 -7.82 -5.26 -5.74
N ASN A 106 -7.37 -6.36 -6.33
CA ASN A 106 -6.65 -7.42 -5.63
C ASN A 106 -5.25 -7.54 -6.24
N SER A 107 -4.23 -7.56 -5.40
CA SER A 107 -2.84 -7.58 -5.86
C SER A 107 -1.97 -8.37 -4.91
N GLU A 108 -1.09 -9.21 -5.49
CA GLU A 108 -0.03 -9.91 -4.77
C GLU A 108 1.30 -9.66 -5.47
N GLN A 109 2.23 -9.02 -4.76
CA GLN A 109 3.53 -8.60 -5.28
C GLN A 109 4.68 -9.32 -4.61
N VAL A 110 5.81 -9.43 -5.32
CA VAL A 110 7.04 -9.96 -4.76
C VAL A 110 7.50 -9.16 -3.54
N SER A 111 7.91 -9.86 -2.49
CA SER A 111 8.34 -9.26 -1.23
C SER A 111 9.86 -9.18 -1.14
N GLN A 112 10.40 -7.97 -0.98
CA GLN A 112 11.82 -7.74 -0.68
C GLN A 112 12.24 -8.18 0.74
N ARG A 113 11.31 -8.61 1.60
CA ARG A 113 11.62 -9.21 2.90
C ARG A 113 12.11 -10.65 2.78
N TYR A 114 11.74 -11.32 1.70
CA TYR A 114 11.98 -12.77 1.53
C TYR A 114 12.79 -13.11 0.30
N VAL A 115 12.83 -12.22 -0.69
CA VAL A 115 13.54 -12.41 -1.94
C VAL A 115 14.63 -11.35 -2.05
N SER A 116 15.89 -11.78 -2.24
CA SER A 116 17.01 -10.86 -2.46
C SER A 116 16.90 -10.18 -3.83
N VAL A 117 17.26 -8.92 -3.87
CA VAL A 117 17.28 -8.12 -5.10
C VAL A 117 18.59 -8.36 -5.83
N LYS A 118 18.53 -8.51 -7.16
CA LYS A 118 19.70 -8.66 -8.01
C LYS A 118 20.08 -7.31 -8.63
N PRO A 119 21.38 -7.05 -8.87
CA PRO A 119 21.86 -5.75 -9.39
C PRO A 119 21.28 -5.34 -10.75
N ASP A 120 20.94 -6.30 -11.60
CA ASP A 120 20.35 -6.08 -12.93
C ASP A 120 18.82 -5.84 -12.92
N ARG A 121 18.21 -5.82 -11.75
CA ARG A 121 16.75 -5.71 -11.58
C ARG A 121 16.34 -4.31 -11.11
N VAL A 122 16.73 -3.28 -11.88
CA VAL A 122 16.44 -1.86 -11.57
C VAL A 122 16.02 -1.15 -12.84
N LEU A 123 15.03 -0.27 -12.74
CA LEU A 123 14.63 0.62 -13.81
C LEU A 123 15.74 1.67 -14.04
N ILE A 124 16.17 1.82 -15.29
CA ILE A 124 17.09 2.85 -15.71
C ILE A 124 16.41 3.64 -16.83
N PRO A 125 16.08 4.91 -16.60
CA PRO A 125 15.55 5.79 -17.65
C PRO A 125 16.55 6.00 -18.79
N ASN A 126 16.05 6.37 -19.95
CA ASN A 126 16.87 6.75 -21.09
C ASN A 126 17.31 8.22 -20.93
N LEU A 127 18.48 8.43 -20.39
CA LEU A 127 19.04 9.73 -20.04
C LEU A 127 20.17 10.13 -21.00
N PRO A 128 20.47 11.45 -21.15
CA PRO A 128 21.71 11.91 -21.80
C PRO A 128 22.95 11.24 -21.19
N GLU A 129 23.98 10.99 -21.98
CA GLU A 129 25.13 10.16 -21.60
C GLU A 129 25.73 10.51 -20.24
N HIS A 130 25.90 11.81 -19.95
CA HIS A 130 26.47 12.26 -18.67
C HIS A 130 25.55 11.94 -17.50
N ALA A 131 24.26 12.24 -17.61
CA ALA A 131 23.25 11.92 -16.59
C ALA A 131 23.10 10.40 -16.40
N ALA A 132 23.12 9.62 -17.49
CA ALA A 132 23.08 8.16 -17.43
C ALA A 132 24.27 7.56 -16.65
N LYS A 133 25.48 8.16 -16.77
CA LYS A 133 26.66 7.72 -15.98
C LYS A 133 26.46 7.96 -14.48
N ILE A 134 25.95 9.14 -14.09
CA ILE A 134 25.64 9.48 -12.69
C ILE A 134 24.59 8.50 -12.15
N TYR A 135 23.49 8.33 -12.87
CA TYR A 135 22.39 7.46 -12.46
C TYR A 135 22.87 6.01 -12.24
N ARG A 136 23.55 5.42 -13.24
CA ARG A 136 24.03 4.03 -13.15
C ARG A 136 25.02 3.84 -12.00
N LYS A 137 25.94 4.77 -11.81
CA LYS A 137 26.91 4.71 -10.72
C LYS A 137 26.22 4.74 -9.36
N THR A 138 25.21 5.61 -9.18
CA THR A 138 24.43 5.68 -7.94
C THR A 138 23.67 4.38 -7.67
N VAL A 139 23.07 3.79 -8.70
CA VAL A 139 22.40 2.47 -8.56
C VAL A 139 23.41 1.39 -8.14
N GLU A 140 24.60 1.35 -8.73
CA GLU A 140 25.68 0.43 -8.33
C GLU A 140 26.06 0.62 -6.87
N ASP A 141 26.29 1.86 -6.42
CA ASP A 141 26.65 2.17 -5.04
C ASP A 141 25.57 1.74 -4.05
N GLN A 142 24.29 1.96 -4.38
CA GLN A 142 23.16 1.52 -3.56
C GLN A 142 23.06 -0.02 -3.50
N MET A 143 23.31 -0.73 -4.59
CA MET A 143 23.28 -2.18 -4.64
C MET A 143 24.47 -2.82 -3.89
N ASP A 144 25.65 -2.21 -3.99
CA ASP A 144 26.83 -2.62 -3.24
C ASP A 144 26.63 -2.39 -1.73
N CYS A 145 26.10 -1.23 -1.36
CA CYS A 145 25.69 -0.93 0.02
C CYS A 145 24.69 -1.97 0.54
N TYR A 146 23.63 -2.27 -0.20
CA TYR A 146 22.67 -3.31 0.19
C TYR A 146 23.35 -4.65 0.45
N THR A 147 24.25 -5.07 -0.43
CA THR A 147 24.95 -6.34 -0.33
C THR A 147 25.86 -6.38 0.91
N ALA A 148 26.63 -5.32 1.14
CA ALA A 148 27.49 -5.19 2.30
C ALA A 148 26.67 -5.13 3.62
N LEU A 149 25.57 -4.38 3.63
CA LEU A 149 24.67 -4.29 4.79
C LEU A 149 24.07 -5.63 5.18
N VAL A 150 23.74 -6.52 4.23
CA VAL A 150 23.26 -7.88 4.55
C VAL A 150 24.27 -8.66 5.39
N GLU A 151 25.55 -8.52 5.09
CA GLU A 151 26.61 -9.20 5.83
C GLU A 151 26.91 -8.49 7.18
N LEU A 152 27.02 -7.15 7.19
CA LEU A 152 27.28 -6.34 8.37
C LEU A 152 26.16 -6.42 9.43
N LEU A 153 24.92 -6.58 9.01
CA LEU A 153 23.76 -6.65 9.91
C LEU A 153 23.46 -8.07 10.42
N ASN A 154 24.07 -9.10 9.84
CA ASN A 154 23.82 -10.48 10.29
C ASN A 154 24.35 -10.77 11.72
N PRO A 155 25.55 -10.32 12.14
CA PRO A 155 26.00 -10.47 13.52
C PRO A 155 25.11 -9.78 14.55
N PRO A 156 24.76 -8.48 14.44
CA PRO A 156 23.84 -7.82 15.39
C PRO A 156 22.45 -8.46 15.39
N ALA A 157 21.90 -8.87 14.24
CA ALA A 157 20.66 -9.62 14.17
C ALA A 157 20.73 -10.95 14.93
N SER A 158 21.83 -11.67 14.79
CA SER A 158 22.06 -12.93 15.50
C SER A 158 22.18 -12.70 17.01
N LYS A 159 22.92 -11.69 17.42
CA LYS A 159 23.06 -11.30 18.84
C LYS A 159 21.69 -10.98 19.45
N ALA A 160 20.91 -10.10 18.83
CA ALA A 160 19.57 -9.72 19.28
C ALA A 160 18.64 -10.94 19.37
N TYR A 161 18.62 -11.78 18.34
CA TYR A 161 17.82 -13.00 18.31
C TYR A 161 18.16 -13.97 19.42
N PHE A 162 19.44 -14.31 19.64
CA PHE A 162 19.85 -15.27 20.66
C PHE A 162 19.82 -14.70 22.08
N THR A 163 19.74 -13.38 22.25
CA THR A 163 19.42 -12.77 23.54
C THR A 163 18.00 -13.15 23.97
N ILE A 164 17.04 -13.14 23.05
CA ILE A 164 15.67 -13.58 23.31
C ILE A 164 15.59 -15.12 23.43
N PHE A 165 16.28 -15.83 22.54
CA PHE A 165 16.21 -17.29 22.39
C PHE A 165 17.52 -17.99 22.73
N SER A 166 18.03 -17.80 23.92
CA SER A 166 19.32 -18.36 24.34
C SER A 166 19.43 -19.88 24.13
N ALA A 167 18.34 -20.63 24.33
CA ALA A 167 18.30 -22.06 24.10
C ALA A 167 18.50 -22.47 22.62
N ARG A 168 18.13 -21.61 21.67
CA ARG A 168 18.28 -21.83 20.22
C ARG A 168 19.72 -21.66 19.74
N GLN A 169 20.56 -20.96 20.49
CA GLN A 169 21.95 -20.73 20.15
C GLN A 169 22.73 -22.04 19.96
N LYS A 170 22.36 -23.10 20.69
CA LYS A 170 22.98 -24.45 20.54
C LYS A 170 22.71 -25.07 19.16
N LYS A 171 21.80 -24.52 18.37
CA LYS A 171 21.41 -24.96 17.03
C LYS A 171 21.43 -23.79 16.04
N ALA A 172 22.39 -22.88 16.16
CA ALA A 172 22.46 -21.63 15.42
C ALA A 172 22.33 -21.83 13.89
N ASP A 173 22.94 -22.88 13.35
CA ASP A 173 22.90 -23.19 11.92
C ASP A 173 21.46 -23.38 11.38
N GLN A 174 20.54 -23.91 12.19
CA GLN A 174 19.13 -24.07 11.79
C GLN A 174 18.41 -22.73 11.61
N TYR A 175 18.91 -21.67 12.24
CA TYR A 175 18.31 -20.33 12.22
C TYR A 175 19.07 -19.35 11.32
N ALA A 176 20.21 -19.73 10.76
CA ALA A 176 21.05 -18.86 9.94
C ALA A 176 20.28 -18.22 8.76
N GLY A 177 19.45 -19.01 8.07
CA GLY A 177 18.63 -18.51 6.97
C GLY A 177 17.55 -17.52 7.41
N ALA A 178 16.97 -17.67 8.61
CA ALA A 178 16.00 -16.73 9.15
C ALA A 178 16.67 -15.43 9.58
N LEU A 179 17.85 -15.51 10.17
CA LEU A 179 18.65 -14.36 10.60
C LEU A 179 19.14 -13.55 9.41
N LYS A 180 19.61 -14.22 8.34
CA LYS A 180 19.96 -13.55 7.08
C LYS A 180 18.78 -12.79 6.47
N LYS A 181 17.55 -13.36 6.55
CA LYS A 181 16.34 -12.64 6.09
C LYS A 181 16.02 -11.41 6.93
N LYS A 182 16.35 -11.41 8.24
CA LYS A 182 16.22 -10.23 9.08
C LYS A 182 17.23 -9.14 8.68
N ALA A 183 18.47 -9.50 8.44
CA ALA A 183 19.47 -8.58 7.91
C ALA A 183 19.03 -8.01 6.54
N GLN A 184 18.50 -8.84 5.63
CA GLN A 184 17.95 -8.39 4.34
C GLN A 184 16.77 -7.42 4.49
N GLU A 185 15.88 -7.66 5.47
CA GLU A 185 14.74 -6.77 5.74
C GLU A 185 15.19 -5.35 6.08
N VAL A 186 16.30 -5.21 6.78
CA VAL A 186 16.90 -3.91 7.14
C VAL A 186 17.78 -3.37 6.02
N ALA A 187 18.65 -4.19 5.44
CA ALA A 187 19.55 -3.78 4.35
C ALA A 187 18.81 -3.18 3.14
N ARG A 188 17.60 -3.69 2.83
CA ARG A 188 16.80 -3.19 1.70
C ARG A 188 16.44 -1.70 1.78
N TYR A 189 16.64 -1.05 2.92
CA TYR A 189 16.44 0.40 3.06
C TYR A 189 17.36 1.21 2.16
N ALA A 190 18.54 0.67 1.81
CA ALA A 190 19.48 1.29 0.87
C ALA A 190 19.04 1.14 -0.60
N LEU A 191 18.16 0.19 -0.94
CA LEU A 191 17.77 -0.07 -2.33
C LEU A 191 16.97 1.10 -2.92
N PRO A 192 17.21 1.47 -4.19
CA PRO A 192 16.43 2.50 -4.87
C PRO A 192 14.98 2.05 -5.11
N ILE A 193 14.06 3.00 -5.09
CA ILE A 193 12.65 2.75 -5.44
C ILE A 193 12.45 2.40 -6.92
N ALA A 194 13.49 2.59 -7.74
CA ALA A 194 13.60 2.07 -9.10
C ALA A 194 13.63 0.52 -9.17
N THR A 195 13.88 -0.17 -8.06
CA THR A 195 14.01 -1.64 -8.03
C THR A 195 12.78 -2.32 -8.63
N PHE A 196 13.00 -3.27 -9.55
CA PHE A 196 11.92 -4.00 -10.20
C PHE A 196 11.13 -4.89 -9.26
N ALA A 197 9.84 -4.94 -9.54
CA ALA A 197 8.90 -5.87 -8.94
C ALA A 197 8.08 -6.60 -10.01
N HIS A 198 7.36 -7.61 -9.57
CA HIS A 198 6.31 -8.27 -10.36
C HIS A 198 5.11 -8.56 -9.46
N LEU A 199 3.92 -8.61 -10.07
CA LEU A 199 2.69 -8.82 -9.31
C LEU A 199 1.58 -9.43 -10.18
N TYR A 200 0.66 -10.12 -9.51
CA TYR A 200 -0.69 -10.30 -10.02
C TYR A 200 -1.54 -9.10 -9.65
N HIS A 201 -2.35 -8.63 -10.59
CA HIS A 201 -3.25 -7.49 -10.39
C HIS A 201 -4.61 -7.78 -11.00
N THR A 202 -5.65 -7.80 -10.16
CA THR A 202 -7.03 -8.09 -10.58
C THR A 202 -7.91 -6.89 -10.32
N VAL A 203 -8.58 -6.40 -11.36
CA VAL A 203 -9.42 -5.20 -11.32
C VAL A 203 -10.73 -5.39 -12.06
N SER A 204 -11.73 -4.59 -11.71
CA SER A 204 -12.94 -4.45 -12.51
C SER A 204 -12.70 -3.59 -13.75
N GLY A 205 -13.56 -3.75 -14.75
CA GLY A 205 -13.53 -2.91 -15.93
C GLY A 205 -13.67 -1.43 -15.62
N LEU A 206 -14.51 -1.05 -14.65
CA LEU A 206 -14.64 0.34 -14.21
C LEU A 206 -13.33 0.89 -13.64
N THR A 207 -12.62 0.09 -12.86
CA THR A 207 -11.29 0.48 -12.34
C THR A 207 -10.32 0.73 -13.49
N LEU A 208 -10.33 -0.16 -14.49
CA LEU A 208 -9.46 -0.03 -15.67
C LEU A 208 -9.78 1.21 -16.51
N HIS A 209 -11.07 1.57 -16.67
CA HIS A 209 -11.47 2.84 -17.31
C HIS A 209 -10.92 4.06 -16.55
N ARG A 210 -10.96 4.03 -15.20
CA ARG A 210 -10.39 5.10 -14.39
C ARG A 210 -8.88 5.18 -14.53
N TYR A 211 -8.18 4.03 -14.59
CA TYR A 211 -6.75 3.98 -14.86
C TYR A 211 -6.42 4.62 -16.21
N ASN A 212 -7.17 4.27 -17.29
CA ASN A 212 -6.99 4.90 -18.59
C ASN A 212 -7.15 6.43 -18.51
N ARG A 213 -8.22 6.89 -17.90
CA ARG A 213 -8.54 8.32 -17.85
C ARG A 213 -7.51 9.13 -17.08
N LEU A 214 -6.89 8.55 -16.03
CA LEU A 214 -5.91 9.21 -15.17
C LEU A 214 -4.59 8.41 -15.11
N CYS A 215 -4.03 8.06 -16.27
CA CYS A 215 -2.77 7.32 -16.37
C CYS A 215 -1.53 8.23 -16.22
N ARG A 216 -1.66 9.52 -16.52
CA ARG A 216 -0.59 10.51 -16.40
C ARG A 216 -0.66 11.19 -15.04
N ILE A 217 -0.36 10.45 -13.97
CA ILE A 217 -0.34 10.96 -12.59
C ILE A 217 1.06 11.43 -12.21
N LEU A 218 1.13 12.44 -11.34
CA LEU A 218 2.40 12.88 -10.75
C LEU A 218 3.09 11.72 -10.02
N ASP A 219 4.36 11.83 -9.83
CA ASP A 219 5.39 10.88 -9.40
C ASP A 219 6.00 10.09 -10.56
N VAL A 220 5.25 9.28 -11.29
CA VAL A 220 5.75 8.44 -12.39
C VAL A 220 4.80 8.45 -13.60
N PRO A 221 4.53 9.62 -14.19
CA PRO A 221 3.54 9.75 -15.26
C PRO A 221 3.88 8.92 -16.50
N LYS A 222 5.14 8.84 -16.92
CA LYS A 222 5.58 8.09 -18.11
C LYS A 222 5.49 6.58 -17.88
N GLU A 223 6.00 6.08 -16.75
CA GLU A 223 5.92 4.65 -16.43
C GLU A 223 4.47 4.21 -16.27
N THR A 224 3.64 5.02 -15.60
CA THR A 224 2.22 4.69 -15.38
C THR A 224 1.45 4.65 -16.70
N GLU A 225 1.63 5.65 -17.57
CA GLU A 225 1.01 5.69 -18.90
C GLU A 225 1.40 4.47 -19.73
N TYR A 226 2.69 4.13 -19.75
CA TYR A 226 3.20 2.97 -20.48
C TYR A 226 2.57 1.65 -19.99
N ILE A 227 2.55 1.41 -18.69
CA ILE A 227 2.00 0.16 -18.12
C ILE A 227 0.49 0.07 -18.33
N ILE A 228 -0.24 1.15 -18.11
CA ILE A 228 -1.70 1.17 -18.32
C ILE A 228 -2.02 0.98 -19.81
N GLY A 229 -1.26 1.59 -20.71
CA GLY A 229 -1.38 1.37 -22.14
C GLY A 229 -1.25 -0.11 -22.51
N LEU A 230 -0.24 -0.80 -22.00
CA LEU A 230 -0.09 -2.25 -22.18
C LEU A 230 -1.29 -3.03 -21.63
N MET A 231 -1.85 -2.63 -20.46
CA MET A 231 -3.05 -3.29 -19.90
C MET A 231 -4.26 -3.12 -20.83
N ILE A 232 -4.44 -1.93 -21.42
CA ILE A 232 -5.53 -1.63 -22.36
C ILE A 232 -5.36 -2.43 -23.65
N ASP A 233 -4.15 -2.52 -24.17
CA ASP A 233 -3.86 -3.32 -25.38
C ASP A 233 -4.16 -4.80 -25.17
N GLU A 234 -3.82 -5.35 -23.99
CA GLU A 234 -4.17 -6.72 -23.65
C GLU A 234 -5.70 -6.94 -23.64
N VAL A 235 -6.46 -5.98 -23.08
CA VAL A 235 -7.93 -6.06 -23.09
C VAL A 235 -8.48 -5.87 -24.49
N ASN A 236 -7.97 -4.94 -25.30
CA ASN A 236 -8.40 -4.74 -26.69
C ASN A 236 -8.16 -5.97 -27.56
N ARG A 237 -7.07 -6.73 -27.32
CA ARG A 237 -6.83 -8.03 -27.99
C ARG A 237 -7.84 -9.09 -27.57
N HIS A 238 -8.30 -9.06 -26.32
CA HIS A 238 -9.28 -10.00 -25.79
C HIS A 238 -10.72 -9.64 -26.18
N ASP A 239 -11.10 -8.37 -26.02
CA ASP A 239 -12.44 -7.82 -26.31
C ASP A 239 -12.34 -6.42 -26.91
N PRO A 240 -12.26 -6.31 -28.26
CA PRO A 240 -12.06 -5.02 -28.95
C PRO A 240 -13.19 -4.00 -28.75
N LEU A 241 -14.31 -4.42 -28.17
CA LEU A 241 -15.46 -3.54 -27.94
C LEU A 241 -15.37 -2.82 -26.59
N PHE A 242 -14.53 -3.31 -25.67
CA PHE A 242 -14.54 -2.85 -24.29
C PHE A 242 -14.12 -1.38 -24.12
N PHE A 243 -13.15 -0.92 -24.93
CA PHE A 243 -12.66 0.47 -24.95
C PHE A 243 -13.14 1.30 -26.13
N LYS A 244 -14.15 0.83 -26.89
CA LYS A 244 -14.61 1.49 -28.15
C LYS A 244 -15.12 2.93 -27.96
N SER A 245 -15.63 3.27 -26.78
CA SER A 245 -16.30 4.56 -26.52
C SER A 245 -15.78 5.18 -25.22
N VAL A 246 -14.47 5.16 -25.02
CA VAL A 246 -13.83 5.67 -23.80
C VAL A 246 -13.16 7.00 -24.09
N GLU A 247 -13.19 7.91 -23.12
CA GLU A 247 -12.51 9.19 -23.21
C GLU A 247 -10.99 9.04 -23.21
N ASP A 248 -10.30 9.93 -23.93
CA ASP A 248 -8.85 10.02 -23.94
C ASP A 248 -8.27 10.28 -22.53
N PRO A 249 -7.05 9.82 -22.26
CA PRO A 249 -6.33 10.19 -21.05
C PRO A 249 -6.25 11.70 -20.86
N ILE A 250 -6.40 12.14 -19.61
CA ILE A 250 -6.19 13.55 -19.27
C ILE A 250 -4.70 13.87 -19.41
N PRO A 251 -4.30 14.89 -20.20
CA PRO A 251 -2.92 15.36 -20.25
C PRO A 251 -2.41 15.71 -18.85
N LEU A 252 -1.11 15.48 -18.57
CA LEU A 252 -0.54 15.73 -17.23
C LEU A 252 -0.78 17.18 -16.81
N GLU A 253 -0.59 18.14 -17.71
CA GLU A 253 -0.76 19.58 -17.48
C GLU A 253 -2.20 19.98 -17.19
N GLU A 254 -3.16 19.10 -17.53
CA GLU A 254 -4.59 19.30 -17.28
C GLU A 254 -5.07 18.60 -16.01
N THR A 255 -4.25 17.78 -15.39
CA THR A 255 -4.59 17.14 -14.12
C THR A 255 -4.77 18.18 -13.02
N HIS A 256 -5.65 17.88 -12.06
CA HIS A 256 -5.94 18.83 -10.97
C HIS A 256 -4.70 19.10 -10.11
N GLU A 257 -3.94 18.05 -9.84
CA GLU A 257 -2.72 18.09 -9.02
C GLU A 257 -1.63 18.94 -9.67
N PHE A 258 -1.39 18.75 -10.98
CA PHE A 258 -0.40 19.54 -11.71
C PHE A 258 -0.76 21.02 -11.70
N ARG A 259 -2.01 21.37 -12.02
CA ARG A 259 -2.48 22.76 -12.02
C ARG A 259 -2.38 23.40 -10.63
N ALA A 260 -2.73 22.66 -9.57
CA ALA A 260 -2.60 23.16 -8.20
C ALA A 260 -1.14 23.44 -7.84
N LEU A 261 -0.22 22.54 -8.20
CA LEU A 261 1.21 22.73 -7.94
C LEU A 261 1.79 23.92 -8.72
N GLU A 262 1.36 24.09 -9.98
CA GLU A 262 1.77 25.23 -10.81
C GLU A 262 1.24 26.56 -10.24
N GLU A 263 -0.03 26.61 -9.85
CA GLU A 263 -0.65 27.80 -9.21
C GLU A 263 0.13 28.26 -7.96
N TYR A 264 0.61 27.33 -7.16
CA TYR A 264 1.39 27.63 -5.95
C TYR A 264 2.90 27.61 -6.17
N ASN A 265 3.38 27.57 -7.42
CA ASN A 265 4.81 27.52 -7.79
C ASN A 265 5.57 26.37 -7.10
N ARG A 266 4.90 25.23 -6.87
CA ARG A 266 5.49 24.07 -6.18
C ARG A 266 6.21 23.09 -7.10
N LEU A 267 6.10 23.27 -8.42
CA LEU A 267 6.84 22.45 -9.39
C LEU A 267 8.34 22.77 -9.39
N GLN A 268 8.72 23.97 -8.94
CA GLN A 268 10.13 24.35 -8.77
C GLN A 268 10.60 24.06 -7.34
N VAL A 269 11.90 23.82 -7.16
CA VAL A 269 12.51 23.58 -5.85
C VAL A 269 12.18 24.73 -4.90
N CYS A 270 11.64 24.43 -3.73
CA CYS A 270 11.12 25.41 -2.80
C CYS A 270 11.79 25.26 -1.42
N SER A 271 12.37 26.34 -0.91
CA SER A 271 12.95 26.40 0.45
C SER A 271 11.96 26.07 1.57
N SER A 272 10.66 26.21 1.33
CA SER A 272 9.61 25.87 2.29
C SER A 272 9.41 24.36 2.49
N ARG A 273 9.98 23.50 1.63
CA ARG A 273 9.88 22.03 1.77
C ARG A 273 10.57 21.55 3.04
N ARG A 274 11.80 22.02 3.28
CA ARG A 274 12.55 21.66 4.51
C ARG A 274 11.79 22.08 5.76
N GLN A 275 11.27 23.30 5.82
CA GLN A 275 10.47 23.76 6.95
C GLN A 275 9.20 22.92 7.16
N PHE A 276 8.55 22.51 6.07
CA PHE A 276 7.39 21.61 6.16
C PHE A 276 7.77 20.27 6.78
N VAL A 277 8.87 19.65 6.30
CA VAL A 277 9.39 18.37 6.81
C VAL A 277 9.72 18.47 8.30
N GLU A 278 10.48 19.49 8.70
CA GLU A 278 10.86 19.75 10.09
C GLU A 278 9.62 19.89 10.99
N ARG A 279 8.67 20.71 10.59
CA ARG A 279 7.43 20.91 11.35
C ARG A 279 6.60 19.65 11.48
N PHE A 280 6.47 18.88 10.40
CA PHE A 280 5.74 17.61 10.43
C PHE A 280 6.38 16.62 11.42
N ASP A 281 7.70 16.52 11.42
CA ASP A 281 8.45 15.65 12.31
C ASP A 281 8.41 16.12 13.77
N GLU A 282 8.45 17.44 14.03
CA GLU A 282 8.24 18.02 15.36
C GLU A 282 6.87 17.66 15.93
N GLU A 283 5.81 17.73 15.10
CA GLU A 283 4.46 17.38 15.51
C GLU A 283 4.29 15.89 15.87
N LEU A 284 5.07 15.00 15.28
CA LEU A 284 5.11 13.57 15.63
C LEU A 284 5.86 13.28 16.95
N ALA A 285 6.64 14.24 17.45
CA ALA A 285 7.38 14.14 18.72
C ALA A 285 8.21 12.84 18.87
N GLY A 286 8.80 12.39 17.77
CA GLY A 286 9.63 11.17 17.72
C GLY A 286 8.85 9.85 17.55
N GLY A 287 7.52 9.88 17.50
CA GLY A 287 6.68 8.72 17.19
C GLY A 287 6.56 8.47 15.67
N PHE A 288 6.00 7.33 15.30
CA PHE A 288 5.65 6.99 13.92
C PHE A 288 4.26 7.50 13.54
N SER A 289 3.36 7.67 14.51
CA SER A 289 1.96 8.03 14.30
C SER A 289 1.40 8.87 15.44
N ARG A 290 0.59 9.88 15.09
CA ARG A 290 -0.09 10.78 16.02
C ARG A 290 -1.58 10.88 15.68
N LEU A 291 -2.45 10.69 16.68
CA LEU A 291 -3.89 10.88 16.55
C LEU A 291 -4.21 12.37 16.44
N ILE A 292 -4.75 12.81 15.31
CA ILE A 292 -5.09 14.21 15.03
C ILE A 292 -6.60 14.46 14.92
N GLY A 293 -7.40 13.41 14.78
CA GLY A 293 -8.85 13.51 14.71
C GLY A 293 -9.56 12.23 15.12
N PHE A 294 -10.65 12.38 15.91
CA PHE A 294 -11.49 11.27 16.32
C PHE A 294 -12.88 11.74 16.73
N LYS A 295 -13.87 10.83 16.69
CA LYS A 295 -15.22 11.10 17.24
C LYS A 295 -15.19 10.94 18.74
N THR A 296 -15.47 12.00 19.49
CA THR A 296 -15.48 11.99 20.96
C THR A 296 -16.55 11.11 21.58
N ASP A 297 -17.65 10.86 20.87
CA ASP A 297 -18.78 10.03 21.26
C ASP A 297 -18.74 8.60 20.71
N ALA A 298 -17.55 8.14 20.24
CA ALA A 298 -17.38 6.86 19.58
C ALA A 298 -17.90 5.66 20.39
N GLU A 299 -17.64 5.62 21.70
CA GLU A 299 -18.11 4.54 22.57
C GLU A 299 -19.64 4.48 22.67
N SER A 300 -20.27 5.63 22.88
CA SER A 300 -21.73 5.72 22.93
C SER A 300 -22.40 5.41 21.58
N LEU A 301 -21.76 5.76 20.47
CA LEU A 301 -22.23 5.42 19.12
C LEU A 301 -22.20 3.92 18.87
N VAL A 302 -21.16 3.21 19.27
CA VAL A 302 -21.11 1.74 19.18
C VAL A 302 -22.23 1.13 20.01
N ALA A 303 -22.35 1.52 21.27
CA ALA A 303 -23.36 0.98 22.18
C ALA A 303 -24.79 1.25 21.66
N ARG A 304 -25.07 2.47 21.23
CA ARG A 304 -26.35 2.85 20.63
C ARG A 304 -26.65 2.04 19.37
N SER A 305 -25.67 1.84 18.49
CA SER A 305 -25.83 1.06 17.26
C SER A 305 -26.20 -0.39 17.57
N VAL A 306 -25.53 -1.00 18.55
CA VAL A 306 -25.84 -2.38 18.99
C VAL A 306 -27.27 -2.46 19.53
N ARG A 307 -27.68 -1.55 20.42
CA ARG A 307 -29.05 -1.50 20.93
C ARG A 307 -30.09 -1.31 19.84
N THR A 308 -29.81 -0.42 18.88
CA THR A 308 -30.69 -0.22 17.71
C THR A 308 -30.88 -1.52 16.93
N MET A 309 -29.80 -2.27 16.69
CA MET A 309 -29.88 -3.56 15.98
C MET A 309 -30.64 -4.64 16.74
N LEU A 310 -30.61 -4.59 18.07
CA LEU A 310 -31.27 -5.57 18.95
C LEU A 310 -32.67 -5.14 19.40
N GLY A 311 -33.08 -3.89 19.15
CA GLY A 311 -34.35 -3.33 19.64
C GLY A 311 -34.37 -3.18 21.16
N MET A 312 -33.24 -2.87 21.80
CA MET A 312 -33.07 -2.79 23.26
C MET A 312 -32.91 -1.35 23.74
N LEU A 313 -33.33 -1.13 24.99
CA LEU A 313 -33.18 0.14 25.69
C LEU A 313 -31.85 0.21 26.47
N PRO A 314 -31.36 1.42 26.86
CA PRO A 314 -30.13 1.57 27.64
C PRO A 314 -30.15 0.84 29.00
N ASP A 315 -31.31 0.70 29.64
CA ASP A 315 -31.52 -0.01 30.93
C ASP A 315 -31.47 -1.53 30.76
N GLU A 316 -31.72 -2.04 29.56
CA GLU A 316 -31.67 -3.49 29.25
C GLU A 316 -30.27 -3.94 28.84
N LEU A 317 -29.48 -3.04 28.22
CA LEU A 317 -28.13 -3.32 27.76
C LEU A 317 -27.23 -2.08 27.98
N SER A 318 -26.30 -2.16 28.94
CA SER A 318 -25.38 -1.09 29.24
C SER A 318 -24.44 -0.78 28.07
N ASP A 319 -23.82 0.42 28.04
CA ASP A 319 -22.85 0.77 27.02
C ASP A 319 -21.66 -0.20 27.02
N ALA A 320 -21.14 -0.55 28.19
CA ALA A 320 -20.01 -1.48 28.32
C ALA A 320 -20.36 -2.88 27.80
N ASP A 321 -21.56 -3.40 28.11
CA ASP A 321 -21.99 -4.71 27.61
C ASP A 321 -22.27 -4.71 26.11
N ALA A 322 -22.84 -3.63 25.58
CA ALA A 322 -23.06 -3.46 24.15
C ALA A 322 -21.74 -3.44 23.38
N ILE A 323 -20.74 -2.69 23.87
CA ILE A 323 -19.40 -2.66 23.30
C ILE A 323 -18.73 -4.04 23.38
N ALA A 324 -18.87 -4.74 24.52
CA ALA A 324 -18.31 -6.07 24.70
C ALA A 324 -18.91 -7.10 23.74
N LEU A 325 -20.20 -7.00 23.38
CA LEU A 325 -20.82 -7.87 22.35
C LEU A 325 -20.14 -7.75 20.98
N VAL A 326 -19.51 -6.61 20.70
CA VAL A 326 -18.83 -6.35 19.43
C VAL A 326 -17.34 -6.63 19.50
N LEU A 327 -16.67 -6.16 20.55
CA LEU A 327 -15.21 -6.10 20.63
C LEU A 327 -14.56 -7.10 21.58
N ASP A 328 -15.32 -7.73 22.50
CA ASP A 328 -14.75 -8.76 23.36
C ASP A 328 -14.67 -10.10 22.62
N PRO A 329 -13.47 -10.64 22.35
CA PRO A 329 -13.34 -11.92 21.66
C PRO A 329 -13.96 -13.10 22.39
N ALA A 330 -14.21 -13.00 23.70
CA ALA A 330 -14.93 -14.02 24.46
C ALA A 330 -16.43 -14.06 24.10
N LYS A 331 -17.00 -12.93 23.67
CA LYS A 331 -18.41 -12.81 23.25
C LYS A 331 -18.55 -12.84 21.72
N ASN A 332 -17.58 -12.30 21.00
CA ASN A 332 -17.52 -12.23 19.53
C ASN A 332 -16.35 -13.04 18.98
N ASN A 333 -16.56 -14.33 18.74
CA ASN A 333 -15.53 -15.23 18.23
C ASN A 333 -15.10 -14.97 16.78
N TYR A 334 -15.81 -14.12 16.02
CA TYR A 334 -15.40 -13.69 14.67
C TYR A 334 -14.05 -12.94 14.69
N LEU A 335 -13.76 -12.24 15.79
CA LEU A 335 -12.51 -11.49 15.97
C LEU A 335 -11.27 -12.38 16.01
N SER A 336 -11.40 -13.62 16.49
CA SER A 336 -10.29 -14.59 16.61
C SER A 336 -10.23 -15.58 15.45
N GLY A 337 -11.19 -15.53 14.54
CA GLY A 337 -11.30 -16.44 13.39
C GLY A 337 -10.27 -16.13 12.30
N ALA A 338 -9.83 -17.17 11.58
CA ALA A 338 -8.86 -17.05 10.50
C ALA A 338 -9.40 -16.27 9.29
N LEU A 339 -10.71 -16.28 9.06
CA LEU A 339 -11.34 -15.67 7.88
C LEU A 339 -11.78 -14.21 8.06
N ASN A 340 -11.58 -13.61 9.22
CA ASN A 340 -12.08 -12.25 9.51
C ASN A 340 -13.55 -12.03 9.07
N LEU A 341 -14.49 -12.70 9.74
CA LEU A 341 -15.92 -12.62 9.42
C LEU A 341 -16.61 -11.36 9.98
N THR A 342 -15.89 -10.46 10.63
CA THR A 342 -16.43 -9.25 11.26
C THR A 342 -17.22 -8.37 10.30
N SER A 343 -16.75 -8.23 9.05
CA SER A 343 -17.43 -7.45 8.01
C SER A 343 -18.81 -8.00 7.62
N LEU A 344 -19.09 -9.29 7.89
CA LEU A 344 -20.35 -9.95 7.62
C LEU A 344 -21.28 -9.96 8.85
N GLY A 345 -20.74 -9.78 10.04
CA GLY A 345 -21.51 -9.77 11.29
C GLY A 345 -22.38 -8.53 11.43
N LYS A 346 -23.68 -8.69 11.73
CA LYS A 346 -24.56 -7.52 11.92
C LYS A 346 -24.08 -6.62 13.06
N LEU A 347 -23.80 -7.19 14.23
CA LEU A 347 -23.35 -6.42 15.39
C LEU A 347 -21.98 -5.79 15.15
N SER A 348 -21.07 -6.48 14.48
CA SER A 348 -19.73 -5.97 14.16
C SER A 348 -19.76 -4.72 13.28
N ARG A 349 -20.83 -4.46 12.54
CA ARG A 349 -21.02 -3.21 11.78
C ARG A 349 -21.07 -1.96 12.66
N ALA A 350 -21.32 -2.08 13.96
CA ALA A 350 -21.20 -0.98 14.89
C ALA A 350 -19.78 -0.39 14.91
N MET A 351 -18.76 -1.17 14.53
CA MET A 351 -17.37 -0.71 14.40
C MET A 351 -17.15 0.28 13.25
N ASN A 352 -18.11 0.45 12.33
CA ASN A 352 -17.99 1.45 11.25
C ASN A 352 -18.34 2.88 11.72
N HIS A 353 -18.84 3.07 12.92
CA HIS A 353 -19.23 4.39 13.41
C HIS A 353 -18.09 5.18 14.06
N PRO A 354 -17.21 4.60 14.91
CA PRO A 354 -15.98 5.26 15.34
C PRO A 354 -15.07 5.53 14.15
N HIS A 355 -14.46 6.72 14.14
CA HIS A 355 -13.57 7.12 13.06
C HIS A 355 -12.35 7.83 13.64
N PHE A 356 -11.17 7.54 13.08
CA PHE A 356 -9.89 8.08 13.53
C PHE A 356 -9.10 8.63 12.36
N THR A 357 -8.32 9.67 12.60
CA THR A 357 -7.37 10.24 11.65
C THR A 357 -6.02 10.35 12.32
N PHE A 358 -4.99 9.82 11.68
CA PHE A 358 -3.62 9.83 12.16
C PHE A 358 -2.70 10.55 11.18
N GLN A 359 -1.78 11.34 11.72
CA GLN A 359 -0.62 11.87 11.02
C GLN A 359 0.52 10.86 11.18
N LYS A 360 1.17 10.46 10.08
CA LYS A 360 2.11 9.32 10.05
C LYS A 360 3.38 9.66 9.29
N LYS A 361 4.49 9.04 9.73
CA LYS A 361 5.76 9.01 9.01
C LYS A 361 6.26 7.57 8.94
N LEU A 362 6.36 7.03 7.74
CA LEU A 362 6.89 5.69 7.49
C LEU A 362 7.91 5.76 6.34
N SER A 363 8.88 4.86 6.31
CA SER A 363 9.71 4.73 5.11
C SER A 363 8.87 4.26 3.91
N HIS A 364 9.29 4.57 2.70
CA HIS A 364 8.67 4.06 1.46
C HIS A 364 8.52 2.53 1.51
N SER A 365 9.52 1.85 2.06
CA SER A 365 9.50 0.40 2.29
C SER A 365 8.39 -0.06 3.24
N ALA A 366 8.15 0.67 4.32
CA ALA A 366 7.11 0.35 5.30
C ALA A 366 5.73 0.70 4.76
N ASP A 367 5.56 1.88 4.17
CA ASP A 367 4.28 2.31 3.59
C ASP A 367 3.84 1.41 2.43
N SER A 368 4.78 0.84 1.65
CA SER A 368 4.48 -0.20 0.65
C SER A 368 3.83 -1.47 1.23
N GLN A 369 3.91 -1.69 2.54
CA GLN A 369 3.18 -2.76 3.23
C GLN A 369 1.91 -2.23 3.91
N ASP A 370 1.92 -0.99 4.38
CA ASP A 370 0.78 -0.34 5.01
C ASP A 370 -0.38 -0.15 4.02
N GLN A 371 -0.09 0.18 2.76
CA GLN A 371 -1.05 0.27 1.66
C GLN A 371 -1.94 -0.97 1.45
N ARG A 372 -1.54 -2.14 1.97
CA ARG A 372 -2.37 -3.34 1.91
C ARG A 372 -3.66 -3.24 2.74
N HIS A 373 -3.71 -2.30 3.69
CA HIS A 373 -4.91 -1.98 4.47
C HIS A 373 -5.79 -0.95 3.72
N ARG A 374 -6.32 -1.33 2.57
CA ARG A 374 -7.02 -0.48 1.61
C ARG A 374 -8.27 0.23 2.16
N MET A 375 -8.82 -0.28 3.26
CA MET A 375 -9.99 0.31 3.93
C MET A 375 -9.62 1.47 4.87
N ALA A 376 -8.32 1.75 5.06
CA ALA A 376 -7.80 2.92 5.74
C ALA A 376 -7.02 3.78 4.72
N PRO A 377 -7.72 4.60 3.91
CA PRO A 377 -7.08 5.43 2.91
C PRO A 377 -6.21 6.52 3.54
N GLY A 378 -5.12 6.87 2.85
CA GLY A 378 -4.22 7.92 3.27
C GLY A 378 -3.91 8.91 2.15
N SER A 379 -3.73 10.18 2.55
CA SER A 379 -3.32 11.29 1.68
C SER A 379 -1.80 11.26 1.50
N ARG A 380 -1.29 10.32 0.68
CA ARG A 380 0.13 10.19 0.40
C ARG A 380 0.65 11.37 -0.41
N PRO A 381 1.91 11.78 -0.19
CA PRO A 381 2.48 12.94 -0.86
C PRO A 381 2.77 12.67 -2.35
N ILE A 382 2.89 13.75 -3.09
CA ILE A 382 3.63 13.77 -4.35
C ILE A 382 5.11 13.84 -3.96
N LEU A 383 5.91 12.82 -4.28
CA LEU A 383 7.25 12.63 -3.67
C LEU A 383 8.18 13.82 -3.89
N HIS A 384 8.19 14.41 -5.08
CA HIS A 384 9.08 15.53 -5.34
C HIS A 384 8.74 16.77 -4.48
N CYS A 385 7.51 16.88 -3.96
CA CYS A 385 7.13 17.95 -3.03
C CYS A 385 7.71 17.75 -1.62
N HIS A 386 8.13 16.55 -1.28
CA HIS A 386 8.77 16.22 -0.01
C HIS A 386 10.31 16.09 -0.13
N TYR A 387 10.85 16.01 -1.33
CA TYR A 387 12.29 16.02 -1.55
C TYR A 387 12.85 17.44 -1.38
N SER A 388 13.72 17.65 -0.41
CA SER A 388 14.28 18.97 -0.07
C SER A 388 15.69 19.22 -0.55
N GLY A 389 16.37 18.21 -1.11
CA GLY A 389 17.78 18.29 -1.53
C GLY A 389 18.77 18.42 -0.36
N GLY A 390 20.06 18.44 -0.69
CA GLY A 390 21.14 18.67 0.27
C GLY A 390 21.42 17.50 1.20
N GLU A 391 20.93 17.55 2.45
CA GLU A 391 21.16 16.49 3.42
C GLU A 391 20.12 15.36 3.29
N PRO A 392 20.53 14.08 3.44
CA PRO A 392 19.63 12.95 3.35
C PRO A 392 18.54 12.98 4.42
N ASP A 393 17.29 12.90 3.99
CA ASP A 393 16.13 12.66 4.84
C ASP A 393 15.75 11.17 4.72
N VAL A 394 16.07 10.37 5.74
CA VAL A 394 15.91 8.92 5.72
C VAL A 394 15.45 8.35 7.06
N VAL A 395 14.66 7.29 7.01
CA VAL A 395 14.36 6.48 8.18
C VAL A 395 15.48 5.46 8.38
N VAL A 396 16.11 5.48 9.55
CA VAL A 396 17.16 4.53 9.92
C VAL A 396 16.61 3.47 10.87
N PRO A 397 16.53 2.19 10.46
CA PRO A 397 16.06 1.09 11.30
C PRO A 397 16.90 0.90 12.56
N ALA A 398 16.27 0.43 13.66
CA ALA A 398 16.97 0.25 14.94
C ALA A 398 18.16 -0.70 14.82
N LEU A 399 18.02 -1.82 14.11
CA LEU A 399 19.12 -2.78 13.94
C LEU A 399 20.34 -2.18 13.23
N MET A 400 20.16 -1.19 12.37
CA MET A 400 21.29 -0.51 11.68
C MET A 400 22.14 0.29 12.68
N LYS A 401 21.51 0.85 13.71
CA LYS A 401 22.21 1.60 14.79
C LYS A 401 23.00 0.72 15.73
N GLU A 402 22.81 -0.59 15.69
CA GLU A 402 23.57 -1.57 16.49
C GLU A 402 24.96 -1.89 15.90
N SER A 403 25.28 -1.38 14.71
CA SER A 403 26.57 -1.55 14.03
C SER A 403 27.01 -0.21 13.46
N GLU A 404 28.03 0.39 14.06
CA GLU A 404 28.62 1.68 13.61
C GLU A 404 29.04 1.60 12.13
N GLU A 405 29.71 0.51 11.73
CA GLU A 405 30.14 0.28 10.34
C GLU A 405 28.97 0.22 9.37
N ALA A 406 27.86 -0.45 9.74
CA ALA A 406 26.66 -0.52 8.90
C ALA A 406 25.96 0.84 8.81
N TYR A 407 25.90 1.57 9.91
CA TYR A 407 25.32 2.91 9.96
C TYR A 407 26.10 3.91 9.10
N ASP A 408 27.41 3.93 9.25
CA ASP A 408 28.29 4.86 8.50
C ASP A 408 28.23 4.57 7.01
N LEU A 409 28.35 3.30 6.59
CA LEU A 409 28.21 2.89 5.20
C LEU A 409 26.85 3.31 4.62
N PHE A 410 25.78 3.11 5.37
CA PHE A 410 24.44 3.51 4.96
C PHE A 410 24.36 5.02 4.76
N MET A 411 24.77 5.81 5.75
CA MET A 411 24.65 7.27 5.70
C MET A 411 25.53 7.88 4.61
N GLU A 412 26.75 7.36 4.38
CA GLU A 412 27.64 7.78 3.29
C GLU A 412 26.99 7.51 1.92
N THR A 413 26.39 6.33 1.75
CA THR A 413 25.66 5.98 0.52
C THR A 413 24.46 6.88 0.31
N MET A 414 23.72 7.21 1.38
CA MET A 414 22.58 8.13 1.29
C MET A 414 23.02 9.54 0.89
N GLN A 415 24.13 10.04 1.44
CA GLN A 415 24.68 11.35 1.05
C GLN A 415 25.10 11.36 -0.42
N THR A 416 25.76 10.29 -0.88
CA THR A 416 26.13 10.13 -2.29
C THR A 416 24.89 10.11 -3.19
N THR A 417 23.84 9.42 -2.76
CA THR A 417 22.55 9.36 -3.47
C THR A 417 21.91 10.75 -3.60
N TRP A 418 21.83 11.53 -2.50
CA TRP A 418 21.27 12.88 -2.53
C TRP A 418 22.05 13.80 -3.45
N ASN A 419 23.39 13.77 -3.37
CA ASN A 419 24.25 14.55 -4.28
C ASN A 419 24.00 14.18 -5.75
N ALA A 420 23.79 12.91 -6.05
CA ALA A 420 23.51 12.45 -7.42
C ALA A 420 22.14 12.92 -7.91
N ILE A 421 21.10 12.85 -7.07
CA ILE A 421 19.76 13.35 -7.40
C ILE A 421 19.80 14.85 -7.66
N ASP A 422 20.45 15.64 -6.78
CA ASP A 422 20.59 17.08 -6.96
C ASP A 422 21.33 17.41 -8.28
N GLN A 423 22.41 16.71 -8.59
CA GLN A 423 23.13 16.86 -9.85
C GLN A 423 22.27 16.54 -11.09
N LEU A 424 21.45 15.49 -11.02
CA LEU A 424 20.55 15.14 -12.13
C LEU A 424 19.49 16.22 -12.34
N LEU A 425 18.90 16.73 -11.26
CA LEU A 425 17.93 17.83 -11.33
C LEU A 425 18.57 19.12 -11.87
N ASP A 426 19.79 19.45 -11.46
CA ASP A 426 20.55 20.61 -11.97
C ASP A 426 20.90 20.47 -13.46
N LEU A 427 21.11 19.24 -13.95
CA LEU A 427 21.28 18.94 -15.36
C LEU A 427 19.98 19.01 -16.18
N GLY A 428 18.84 19.28 -15.55
CA GLY A 428 17.52 19.37 -16.17
C GLY A 428 16.87 18.02 -16.43
N VAL A 429 17.30 16.94 -15.75
CA VAL A 429 16.61 15.65 -15.76
C VAL A 429 15.26 15.81 -15.07
N ALA A 430 14.21 15.21 -15.62
CA ALA A 430 12.88 15.31 -15.05
C ALA A 430 12.83 14.68 -13.63
N ALA A 431 12.00 15.27 -12.75
CA ALA A 431 11.88 14.78 -11.38
C ALA A 431 11.49 13.30 -11.31
N GLU A 432 10.58 12.81 -12.17
CA GLU A 432 10.26 11.38 -12.30
C GLU A 432 11.53 10.53 -12.46
N GLU A 433 12.42 10.92 -13.38
CA GLU A 433 13.61 10.14 -13.71
C GLU A 433 14.69 10.20 -12.62
N ALA A 434 14.89 11.39 -12.00
CA ALA A 434 15.88 11.57 -10.95
C ALA A 434 15.47 10.91 -9.64
N LEU A 435 14.19 11.00 -9.26
CA LEU A 435 13.68 10.50 -7.97
C LEU A 435 13.52 8.98 -7.91
N TYR A 436 13.68 8.25 -9.01
CA TYR A 436 13.81 6.80 -8.96
C TYR A 436 15.01 6.33 -8.13
N LEU A 437 16.03 7.19 -7.95
CA LEU A 437 17.19 6.92 -7.09
C LEU A 437 16.89 7.05 -5.59
N LEU A 438 15.75 7.63 -5.18
CA LEU A 438 15.37 7.69 -3.77
C LEU A 438 15.44 6.29 -3.16
N PRO A 439 16.00 6.16 -1.95
CA PRO A 439 16.07 4.85 -1.30
C PRO A 439 14.72 4.42 -0.73
N ASN A 440 14.53 3.14 -0.53
CA ASN A 440 13.39 2.60 0.24
C ASN A 440 13.28 3.22 1.66
N ALA A 441 14.36 3.80 2.16
CA ALA A 441 14.41 4.55 3.43
C ALA A 441 13.75 5.93 3.35
N PHE A 442 13.42 6.45 2.16
CA PHE A 442 12.82 7.77 2.01
C PHE A 442 11.51 7.87 2.80
N PRO A 443 11.33 8.91 3.66
CA PRO A 443 10.16 9.01 4.53
C PRO A 443 8.93 9.50 3.75
N ILE A 444 7.85 8.79 3.92
CA ILE A 444 6.51 9.14 3.46
C ILE A 444 5.78 9.77 4.65
N ARG A 445 5.39 11.03 4.52
CA ARG A 445 4.62 11.78 5.52
C ARG A 445 3.22 12.02 5.01
N PHE A 446 2.21 11.56 5.75
CA PHE A 446 0.82 11.56 5.27
C PHE A 446 -0.18 11.50 6.42
N GLU A 447 -1.45 11.81 6.11
CA GLU A 447 -2.59 11.54 6.98
C GLU A 447 -3.31 10.28 6.50
N GLU A 448 -3.72 9.44 7.47
CA GLU A 448 -4.50 8.25 7.24
C GLU A 448 -5.77 8.27 8.07
N SER A 449 -6.91 7.95 7.45
CA SER A 449 -8.21 7.93 8.12
C SER A 449 -8.92 6.60 7.91
N GLY A 450 -9.74 6.20 8.88
CA GLY A 450 -10.59 5.03 8.74
C GLY A 450 -11.54 4.83 9.92
N ASP A 451 -12.48 3.93 9.74
CA ASP A 451 -13.36 3.48 10.81
C ASP A 451 -12.67 2.42 11.71
N LEU A 452 -13.27 2.16 12.87
CA LEU A 452 -12.75 1.17 13.81
C LEU A 452 -12.67 -0.24 13.19
N SER A 453 -13.56 -0.60 12.26
CA SER A 453 -13.54 -1.92 11.61
C SER A 453 -12.27 -2.12 10.78
N ALA A 454 -11.89 -1.12 9.99
CA ALA A 454 -10.67 -1.12 9.18
C ALA A 454 -9.42 -1.12 10.08
N PHE A 455 -9.38 -0.22 11.06
CA PHE A 455 -8.24 -0.10 11.98
C PHE A 455 -8.11 -1.30 12.93
N HIS A 456 -9.20 -1.88 13.44
CA HIS A 456 -9.13 -3.07 14.29
C HIS A 456 -8.41 -4.22 13.57
N HIS A 457 -8.76 -4.48 12.32
CA HIS A 457 -8.10 -5.51 11.51
C HIS A 457 -6.60 -5.17 11.28
N LYS A 458 -6.31 -3.90 10.96
CA LYS A 458 -4.95 -3.40 10.77
C LYS A 458 -4.13 -3.55 12.05
N TRP A 459 -4.60 -3.01 13.18
CA TRP A 459 -3.88 -3.06 14.46
C TRP A 459 -3.68 -4.50 14.95
N THR A 460 -4.72 -5.33 14.91
CA THR A 460 -4.58 -6.74 15.29
C THR A 460 -3.46 -7.40 14.49
N THR A 461 -3.41 -7.19 13.17
CA THR A 461 -2.39 -7.79 12.30
C THR A 461 -1.00 -7.19 12.54
N ARG A 462 -0.90 -5.87 12.75
CA ARG A 462 0.39 -5.15 12.80
C ARG A 462 1.01 -5.07 14.17
N LEU A 463 0.26 -5.26 15.25
CA LEU A 463 0.81 -5.45 16.59
C LEU A 463 1.50 -6.81 16.78
N CYS A 464 1.39 -7.74 15.81
CA CYS A 464 2.17 -8.96 15.81
C CYS A 464 3.67 -8.64 15.71
N TYR A 465 4.51 -9.23 16.57
CA TYR A 465 5.97 -9.02 16.59
C TYR A 465 6.66 -9.48 15.29
N ASN A 466 6.00 -10.24 14.43
CA ASN A 466 6.49 -10.57 13.09
C ASN A 466 6.21 -9.47 12.04
N ALA A 467 5.44 -8.43 12.37
CA ALA A 467 5.26 -7.29 11.48
C ALA A 467 6.59 -6.55 11.28
N GLN A 468 6.70 -5.75 10.24
CA GLN A 468 7.87 -4.90 10.03
C GLN A 468 7.94 -3.82 11.13
N GLU A 469 9.14 -3.43 11.54
CA GLU A 469 9.43 -2.57 12.70
C GLU A 469 8.60 -1.28 12.73
N GLU A 470 8.65 -0.47 11.67
CA GLU A 470 7.96 0.82 11.62
C GLU A 470 6.43 0.67 11.67
N ILE A 471 5.88 -0.32 10.95
CA ILE A 471 4.44 -0.56 10.92
C ILE A 471 3.95 -1.05 12.29
N TRP A 472 4.76 -1.86 12.97
CA TRP A 472 4.48 -2.29 14.33
C TRP A 472 4.51 -1.10 15.29
N GLY A 473 5.55 -0.24 15.19
CA GLY A 473 5.68 0.97 16.01
C GLY A 473 4.50 1.94 15.79
N ALA A 474 4.17 2.22 14.53
CA ALA A 474 3.01 3.07 14.20
C ALA A 474 1.70 2.52 14.77
N SER A 475 1.45 1.21 14.64
CA SER A 475 0.24 0.59 15.19
C SER A 475 0.22 0.61 16.72
N LEU A 476 1.37 0.51 17.38
CA LEU A 476 1.48 0.65 18.84
C LEU A 476 1.18 2.07 19.29
N ASP A 477 1.73 3.09 18.60
CA ASP A 477 1.45 4.50 18.86
C ASP A 477 -0.05 4.78 18.72
N GLU A 478 -0.65 4.30 17.63
CA GLU A 478 -2.08 4.47 17.33
C GLU A 478 -2.97 3.85 18.41
N VAL A 479 -2.73 2.59 18.76
CA VAL A 479 -3.54 1.88 19.76
C VAL A 479 -3.37 2.49 21.15
N ARG A 480 -2.16 2.92 21.54
CA ARG A 480 -1.94 3.60 22.82
C ARG A 480 -2.75 4.90 22.91
N GLN A 481 -2.77 5.70 21.85
CA GLN A 481 -3.52 6.95 21.79
C GLN A 481 -5.05 6.70 21.78
N VAL A 482 -5.52 5.69 21.05
CA VAL A 482 -6.95 5.31 21.07
C VAL A 482 -7.38 4.82 22.44
N ARG A 483 -6.55 4.06 23.16
CA ARG A 483 -6.81 3.65 24.56
C ARG A 483 -6.95 4.83 25.52
N GLN A 484 -6.23 5.92 25.29
CA GLN A 484 -6.32 7.12 26.11
C GLN A 484 -7.64 7.87 25.89
N VAL A 485 -8.10 7.98 24.65
CA VAL A 485 -9.32 8.74 24.31
C VAL A 485 -10.60 7.91 24.41
N HIS A 486 -10.50 6.60 24.22
CA HIS A 486 -11.61 5.63 24.25
C HIS A 486 -11.22 4.35 25.02
N PRO A 487 -11.13 4.40 26.36
CA PRO A 487 -10.66 3.28 27.15
C PRO A 487 -11.52 2.03 27.06
N THR A 488 -12.85 2.17 26.90
CA THR A 488 -13.78 1.04 26.82
C THR A 488 -13.64 0.28 25.49
N LEU A 489 -13.37 0.97 24.39
CA LEU A 489 -13.04 0.37 23.10
C LEU A 489 -11.61 -0.17 23.11
N GLY A 490 -10.68 0.68 23.56
CA GLY A 490 -9.25 0.46 23.48
C GLY A 490 -8.75 -0.78 24.22
N GLN A 491 -9.40 -1.17 25.31
CA GLN A 491 -9.02 -2.37 26.07
C GLN A 491 -9.05 -3.67 25.27
N TYR A 492 -9.76 -3.69 24.13
CA TYR A 492 -9.90 -4.85 23.25
C TYR A 492 -8.94 -4.81 22.04
N LEU A 493 -8.18 -3.74 21.88
CA LEU A 493 -7.23 -3.60 20.77
C LEU A 493 -5.92 -4.31 21.12
N GLU A 494 -5.73 -5.52 20.58
CA GLU A 494 -4.65 -6.43 20.93
C GLU A 494 -4.07 -7.13 19.68
N PRO A 495 -2.83 -7.67 19.76
CA PRO A 495 -2.28 -8.52 18.71
C PRO A 495 -3.09 -9.82 18.57
N PRO A 496 -2.90 -10.59 17.48
CA PRO A 496 -3.70 -11.79 17.20
C PRO A 496 -3.67 -12.82 18.33
N CYS A 497 -2.52 -12.93 19.01
CA CYS A 497 -2.34 -13.88 20.12
C CYS A 497 -3.09 -13.43 21.39
N GLY A 498 -3.21 -12.12 21.66
CA GLY A 498 -4.02 -11.57 22.74
C GLY A 498 -5.52 -11.78 22.48
N VAL A 499 -5.99 -11.46 21.28
CA VAL A 499 -7.37 -11.71 20.83
C VAL A 499 -7.75 -13.20 21.00
N ARG A 500 -6.86 -14.12 20.58
CA ARG A 500 -7.11 -15.57 20.73
C ARG A 500 -7.05 -16.06 22.18
N LEU A 501 -6.21 -15.45 23.03
CA LEU A 501 -6.23 -15.74 24.46
C LEU A 501 -7.58 -15.40 25.09
N ARG A 502 -8.11 -14.18 24.81
CA ARG A 502 -9.43 -13.75 25.31
C ARG A 502 -10.56 -14.65 24.82
N ALA A 503 -10.49 -15.07 23.56
CA ALA A 503 -11.45 -16.04 22.99
C ALA A 503 -11.30 -17.47 23.52
N GLY A 504 -10.29 -17.76 24.33
CA GLY A 504 -9.99 -19.13 24.78
C GLY A 504 -9.51 -20.07 23.66
N GLN A 505 -9.14 -19.54 22.49
CA GLN A 505 -8.81 -20.30 21.30
C GLN A 505 -7.32 -20.67 21.24
N LYS A 506 -7.02 -21.96 21.36
CA LYS A 506 -5.65 -22.49 21.24
C LYS A 506 -5.35 -22.98 19.80
N PRO A 507 -4.09 -22.95 19.32
CA PRO A 507 -2.95 -22.27 19.96
C PRO A 507 -3.15 -20.76 20.01
N TYR A 508 -2.67 -20.07 21.05
CA TYR A 508 -2.83 -18.62 21.16
C TYR A 508 -2.10 -17.88 20.02
N CYS A 509 -0.86 -18.27 19.69
CA CYS A 509 -0.19 -17.75 18.52
C CYS A 509 -0.69 -18.47 17.26
N PRO A 510 -1.23 -17.77 16.24
CA PRO A 510 -1.69 -18.39 15.01
C PRO A 510 -0.56 -18.68 13.99
N GLU A 511 0.67 -18.16 14.23
CA GLU A 511 1.78 -18.17 13.26
C GLU A 511 2.49 -19.52 13.12
N GLY A 512 2.19 -20.52 13.97
CA GLY A 512 2.82 -21.84 13.90
C GLY A 512 4.34 -21.77 13.99
N ASP A 513 5.03 -22.28 12.97
CA ASP A 513 6.50 -22.29 12.90
C ASP A 513 7.14 -20.89 12.85
N ARG A 514 6.35 -19.87 12.50
CA ARG A 514 6.78 -18.46 12.50
C ARG A 514 6.57 -17.76 13.83
N TYR A 515 6.22 -18.48 14.89
CA TYR A 515 6.05 -17.90 16.21
C TYR A 515 7.26 -17.04 16.62
N CYS A 516 7.00 -15.77 16.96
CA CYS A 516 8.05 -14.79 17.34
C CYS A 516 8.84 -15.18 18.59
N GLY A 517 8.36 -16.17 19.38
CA GLY A 517 8.98 -16.70 20.57
C GLY A 517 8.69 -15.93 21.86
N VAL A 518 8.05 -14.77 21.75
CA VAL A 518 7.63 -13.98 22.90
C VAL A 518 6.16 -14.27 23.19
N PRO A 519 5.78 -14.65 24.43
CA PRO A 519 4.38 -14.86 24.80
C PRO A 519 3.67 -13.51 24.99
N VAL A 520 3.57 -12.71 23.91
CA VAL A 520 3.04 -11.33 23.89
C VAL A 520 1.65 -11.26 24.54
N TRP A 521 0.84 -12.31 24.42
CA TRP A 521 -0.48 -12.41 25.06
C TRP A 521 -0.45 -12.40 26.61
N LYS A 522 0.73 -12.43 27.23
CA LYS A 522 0.91 -12.31 28.69
C LYS A 522 1.37 -10.92 29.12
N LEU A 523 1.75 -10.08 28.19
CA LEU A 523 2.28 -8.76 28.43
C LEU A 523 1.14 -7.73 28.43
N SER A 524 1.26 -6.72 29.27
CA SER A 524 0.48 -5.49 29.09
C SER A 524 1.05 -4.69 27.92
N MET A 525 0.25 -3.81 27.34
CA MET A 525 0.70 -3.01 26.18
C MET A 525 1.87 -2.07 26.51
N ASP A 526 2.01 -1.70 27.76
CA ASP A 526 3.15 -0.86 28.24
C ASP A 526 4.47 -1.65 28.25
N GLU A 527 4.38 -2.98 28.33
CA GLU A 527 5.52 -3.90 28.27
C GLU A 527 5.88 -4.34 26.85
N TYR A 528 5.15 -3.82 25.83
CA TYR A 528 5.46 -4.17 24.44
C TYR A 528 6.75 -3.51 24.02
N GLU A 529 7.80 -4.31 23.98
CA GLU A 529 9.13 -3.96 23.51
C GLU A 529 9.58 -4.94 22.44
N ARG A 530 10.03 -4.41 21.33
CA ARG A 530 10.52 -5.20 20.21
C ARG A 530 12.04 -5.08 20.12
N VAL A 531 12.72 -6.22 20.15
CA VAL A 531 14.18 -6.28 20.06
C VAL A 531 14.64 -6.47 18.61
N ILE A 532 13.88 -7.22 17.80
CA ILE A 532 14.24 -7.52 16.40
C ILE A 532 13.00 -7.79 15.52
#